data_399c6852aef48bda808381d73b15e72c
#
_entry.id   399c6852aef48bda808381d73b15e72c
#
_cell.length_a   1.000
_cell.length_b   1.000
_cell.length_c   1.000
_cell.angle_alpha   90.00
_cell.angle_beta   90.00
_cell.angle_gamma   90.00
#
_symmetry.space_group_name_H-M   'P 1'
#
loop_
_entity.id
_entity.type
_entity.pdbx_description
1 polymer ?
#
loop_
_entity_poly.entity_id
_entity_poly.type
_entity_poly.pdbx_seq_one_letter_code
_entity_poly.pdbx_strand_id
1 'polypeptide(L)'
;MTCGGCVKSVSESLYKLDGVQKVDANLQDQLVFVEGTAPPSSIVTAIQDTGRDAILRGSGTTDSSAVCILETHSKSVANSIRGLARMVQVSSNMTLVDLTINGLSPGTYYATIREAGDISRGAESTGGIWEALKKTVLGTENAAAVETESRGILGSVEVDHKGRGNVFLDRPIAIWELIGRSMVVAKSKEGPFSRDDENTLVGVIARSAGVWDNDKMVCSCSGKNVWQERQEQVSQGMV
;
A
#
# COMPACT_ATOMS: atom_id res chain seq x y z
N MET A 1 17.47 0.52 -18.17
CA MET A 1 18.89 0.96 -18.03
C MET A 1 19.62 0.57 -19.31
N THR A 2 20.52 1.40 -19.85
CA THR A 2 21.15 1.13 -21.18
C THR A 2 22.67 0.91 -21.10
N CYS A 3 23.32 1.28 -20.01
CA CYS A 3 24.77 1.13 -19.84
C CYS A 3 25.16 1.11 -18.35
N GLY A 4 26.43 0.83 -18.08
CA GLY A 4 26.97 0.83 -16.70
C GLY A 4 26.85 2.19 -15.98
N GLY A 5 26.85 3.31 -16.70
CA GLY A 5 26.59 4.63 -16.13
C GLY A 5 25.15 4.77 -15.60
N CYS A 6 24.18 4.10 -16.25
CA CYS A 6 22.82 4.02 -15.77
C CYS A 6 22.72 3.24 -14.45
N VAL A 7 23.40 2.10 -14.37
CA VAL A 7 23.47 1.27 -13.15
C VAL A 7 24.04 2.09 -12.00
N LYS A 8 25.16 2.78 -12.23
CA LYS A 8 25.80 3.64 -11.23
C LYS A 8 24.86 4.74 -10.74
N SER A 9 24.22 5.48 -11.64
CA SER A 9 23.28 6.56 -11.31
C SER A 9 22.10 6.07 -10.48
N VAL A 10 21.51 4.92 -10.82
CA VAL A 10 20.41 4.31 -10.06
C VAL A 10 20.89 3.88 -8.67
N SER A 11 22.02 3.17 -8.60
CA SER A 11 22.56 2.72 -7.31
C SER A 11 22.92 3.88 -6.38
N GLU A 12 23.55 4.93 -6.90
CA GLU A 12 23.89 6.12 -6.13
C GLU A 12 22.63 6.87 -5.61
N SER A 13 21.57 6.92 -6.42
CA SER A 13 20.29 7.50 -5.99
C SER A 13 19.66 6.69 -4.87
N LEU A 14 19.66 5.37 -5.00
CA LEU A 14 19.07 4.46 -4.00
C LEU A 14 19.85 4.47 -2.68
N TYR A 15 21.19 4.49 -2.71
CA TYR A 15 21.99 4.56 -1.46
C TYR A 15 21.84 5.87 -0.68
N LYS A 16 21.22 6.90 -1.26
CA LYS A 16 20.88 8.13 -0.53
C LYS A 16 19.61 8.02 0.30
N LEU A 17 18.80 6.97 0.06
CA LEU A 17 17.58 6.73 0.83
C LEU A 17 17.92 6.10 2.17
N ASP A 18 17.31 6.64 3.22
CA ASP A 18 17.37 6.02 4.54
C ASP A 18 16.76 4.63 4.51
N GLY A 19 17.45 3.69 5.15
CA GLY A 19 17.00 2.31 5.25
C GLY A 19 17.44 1.39 4.10
N VAL A 20 18.12 1.88 3.06
CA VAL A 20 18.73 1.03 2.03
C VAL A 20 20.06 0.47 2.54
N GLN A 21 20.17 -0.85 2.58
CA GLN A 21 21.38 -1.56 3.03
C GLN A 21 22.21 -2.05 1.85
N LYS A 22 21.56 -2.58 0.82
CA LYS A 22 22.24 -3.13 -0.35
C LYS A 22 21.43 -2.91 -1.62
N VAL A 23 22.12 -2.62 -2.70
CA VAL A 23 21.55 -2.48 -4.04
C VAL A 23 22.32 -3.40 -4.97
N ASP A 24 21.60 -4.26 -5.67
CA ASP A 24 22.12 -5.11 -6.74
C ASP A 24 21.35 -4.80 -8.04
N ALA A 25 22.03 -4.17 -8.98
CA ALA A 25 21.43 -3.71 -10.24
C ALA A 25 21.99 -4.51 -11.42
N ASN A 26 21.15 -5.36 -12.00
CA ASN A 26 21.46 -6.17 -13.16
C ASN A 26 21.02 -5.46 -14.46
N LEU A 27 22.01 -5.06 -15.26
CA LEU A 27 21.76 -4.38 -16.54
C LEU A 27 21.15 -5.32 -17.58
N GLN A 28 21.55 -6.58 -17.61
CA GLN A 28 21.12 -7.54 -18.62
C GLN A 28 19.64 -7.88 -18.46
N ASP A 29 19.22 -8.13 -17.24
CA ASP A 29 17.83 -8.49 -16.91
C ASP A 29 16.95 -7.26 -16.65
N GLN A 30 17.53 -6.04 -16.61
CA GLN A 30 16.84 -4.80 -16.29
C GLN A 30 16.19 -4.81 -14.91
N LEU A 31 16.79 -5.51 -13.95
CA LEU A 31 16.31 -5.69 -12.60
C LEU A 31 17.17 -4.92 -11.60
N VAL A 32 16.54 -4.42 -10.55
CA VAL A 32 17.20 -3.83 -9.40
C VAL A 32 16.62 -4.47 -8.15
N PHE A 33 17.48 -5.10 -7.35
CA PHE A 33 17.14 -5.64 -6.04
C PHE A 33 17.64 -4.69 -4.96
N VAL A 34 16.77 -4.38 -4.01
CA VAL A 34 17.09 -3.50 -2.89
C VAL A 34 16.80 -4.26 -1.60
N GLU A 35 17.81 -4.38 -0.75
CA GLU A 35 17.68 -4.92 0.60
C GLU A 35 17.66 -3.77 1.61
N GLY A 36 16.72 -3.80 2.55
CA GLY A 36 16.60 -2.78 3.59
C GLY A 36 15.16 -2.56 4.05
N THR A 37 14.95 -1.45 4.73
CA THR A 37 13.64 -1.02 5.27
C THR A 37 13.07 0.20 4.55
N ALA A 38 13.71 0.67 3.48
CA ALA A 38 13.22 1.78 2.69
C ALA A 38 11.85 1.47 2.06
N PRO A 39 10.90 2.43 2.08
CA PRO A 39 9.59 2.23 1.48
C PRO A 39 9.66 1.90 -0.01
N PRO A 40 8.88 0.93 -0.51
CA PRO A 40 8.83 0.62 -1.93
C PRO A 40 8.51 1.82 -2.82
N SER A 41 7.61 2.70 -2.39
CA SER A 41 7.28 3.94 -3.11
C SER A 41 8.48 4.88 -3.22
N SER A 42 9.26 5.06 -2.14
CA SER A 42 10.47 5.88 -2.15
C SER A 42 11.55 5.33 -3.07
N ILE A 43 11.70 4.00 -3.12
CA ILE A 43 12.61 3.31 -4.05
C ILE A 43 12.23 3.61 -5.51
N VAL A 44 10.93 3.47 -5.85
CA VAL A 44 10.44 3.76 -7.20
C VAL A 44 10.67 5.23 -7.55
N THR A 45 10.32 6.15 -6.65
CA THR A 45 10.52 7.60 -6.84
C THR A 45 12.00 7.93 -7.07
N ALA A 46 12.91 7.40 -6.25
CA ALA A 46 14.34 7.65 -6.39
C ALA A 46 14.92 7.16 -7.74
N ILE A 47 14.38 6.08 -8.29
CA ILE A 47 14.74 5.62 -9.63
C ILE A 47 14.17 6.57 -10.70
N GLN A 48 12.92 7.00 -10.55
CA GLN A 48 12.25 7.93 -11.46
C GLN A 48 12.95 9.29 -11.52
N ASP A 49 13.44 9.80 -10.40
CA ASP A 49 14.22 11.04 -10.30
C ASP A 49 15.54 10.99 -11.10
N THR A 50 16.04 9.78 -11.41
CA THR A 50 17.17 9.60 -12.35
C THR A 50 16.77 9.68 -13.83
N GLY A 51 15.49 10.00 -14.14
CA GLY A 51 14.94 10.06 -15.50
C GLY A 51 14.61 8.67 -16.07
N ARG A 52 14.42 7.65 -15.23
CA ARG A 52 14.08 6.28 -15.61
C ARG A 52 12.78 5.86 -14.97
N ASP A 53 11.96 5.11 -15.70
CA ASP A 53 10.77 4.51 -15.13
C ASP A 53 11.10 3.20 -14.41
N ALA A 54 10.32 2.89 -13.37
CA ALA A 54 10.48 1.69 -12.56
C ALA A 54 9.13 1.08 -12.21
N ILE A 55 9.07 -0.24 -12.24
CA ILE A 55 7.90 -1.03 -11.85
C ILE A 55 8.30 -1.95 -10.70
N LEU A 56 7.59 -1.87 -9.59
CA LEU A 56 7.75 -2.81 -8.49
C LEU A 56 7.17 -4.17 -8.88
N ARG A 57 8.01 -5.20 -8.90
CA ARG A 57 7.61 -6.57 -9.26
C ARG A 57 7.22 -7.43 -8.06
N GLY A 58 7.75 -7.14 -6.89
CA GLY A 58 7.46 -7.83 -5.64
C GLY A 58 8.17 -7.21 -4.47
N SER A 59 7.73 -7.50 -3.28
CA SER A 59 8.33 -7.05 -2.03
C SER A 59 8.23 -8.11 -0.94
N GLY A 60 9.23 -8.20 -0.07
CA GLY A 60 9.29 -9.20 0.99
C GLY A 60 9.52 -10.63 0.49
N THR A 61 9.35 -11.59 1.39
CA THR A 61 9.42 -13.01 1.07
C THR A 61 8.05 -13.54 0.66
N THR A 62 8.01 -14.77 0.15
CA THR A 62 6.76 -15.49 -0.13
C THR A 62 5.85 -15.47 1.09
N ASP A 63 4.56 -15.22 0.89
CA ASP A 63 3.51 -15.11 1.92
C ASP A 63 3.67 -13.98 2.94
N SER A 64 4.70 -13.14 2.83
CA SER A 64 4.93 -12.01 3.75
C SER A 64 4.38 -10.68 3.24
N SER A 65 3.71 -10.65 2.10
CA SER A 65 3.29 -9.42 1.45
C SER A 65 1.80 -9.40 1.14
N ALA A 66 1.22 -8.22 1.23
CA ALA A 66 -0.15 -7.94 0.82
C ALA A 66 -0.26 -6.62 0.09
N VAL A 67 -1.33 -6.46 -0.65
CA VAL A 67 -1.67 -5.26 -1.41
C VAL A 67 -3.14 -4.94 -1.24
N CYS A 68 -3.46 -3.66 -1.21
CA CYS A 68 -4.84 -3.18 -1.25
C CYS A 68 -4.94 -2.08 -2.30
N ILE A 69 -5.70 -2.33 -3.35
CA ILE A 69 -6.08 -1.30 -4.33
C ILE A 69 -7.26 -0.57 -3.75
N LEU A 70 -7.12 0.75 -3.61
CA LEU A 70 -8.12 1.61 -2.99
C LEU A 70 -8.89 2.37 -4.08
N GLU A 71 -10.20 2.21 -4.07
CA GLU A 71 -11.09 2.83 -5.04
C GLU A 71 -12.23 3.60 -4.37
N THR A 72 -12.74 4.62 -5.05
CA THR A 72 -14.02 5.26 -4.69
C THR A 72 -15.16 4.55 -5.41
N HIS A 73 -16.29 4.40 -4.73
CA HIS A 73 -17.52 3.88 -5.29
C HIS A 73 -18.45 4.98 -5.81
N SER A 74 -18.02 6.26 -5.72
CA SER A 74 -18.77 7.39 -6.27
C SER A 74 -18.82 7.33 -7.79
N LYS A 75 -20.03 7.48 -8.33
CA LYS A 75 -20.26 7.49 -9.79
C LYS A 75 -19.87 8.79 -10.46
N SER A 76 -19.63 9.85 -9.70
CA SER A 76 -19.22 11.16 -10.22
C SER A 76 -17.76 11.19 -10.67
N VAL A 77 -16.99 10.16 -10.30
CA VAL A 77 -15.56 10.08 -10.54
C VAL A 77 -15.26 9.13 -11.69
N ALA A 78 -14.61 9.65 -12.73
CA ALA A 78 -14.30 8.87 -13.94
C ALA A 78 -13.21 7.81 -13.66
N ASN A 79 -12.22 8.11 -12.81
CA ASN A 79 -11.19 7.16 -12.38
C ASN A 79 -11.45 6.77 -10.93
N SER A 80 -11.97 5.56 -10.72
CA SER A 80 -12.33 5.06 -9.39
C SER A 80 -11.11 4.68 -8.55
N ILE A 81 -10.03 4.19 -9.16
CA ILE A 81 -8.82 3.75 -8.45
C ILE A 81 -7.97 4.98 -8.12
N ARG A 82 -7.81 5.24 -6.82
CA ARG A 82 -7.15 6.44 -6.32
C ARG A 82 -6.14 6.19 -5.21
N GLY A 83 -5.84 4.95 -4.91
CA GLY A 83 -4.84 4.64 -3.91
C GLY A 83 -4.33 3.22 -4.00
N LEU A 84 -3.17 3.03 -3.40
CA LEU A 84 -2.50 1.74 -3.31
C LEU A 84 -1.80 1.64 -1.96
N ALA A 85 -2.14 0.61 -1.20
CA ALA A 85 -1.38 0.25 -0.01
C ALA A 85 -0.60 -1.03 -0.29
N ARG A 86 0.71 -1.00 -0.03
CA ARG A 86 1.60 -2.17 -0.05
C ARG A 86 1.98 -2.49 1.38
N MET A 87 1.92 -3.74 1.74
CA MET A 87 2.18 -4.21 3.10
C MET A 87 3.22 -5.31 3.06
N VAL A 88 4.23 -5.22 3.91
CA VAL A 88 5.32 -6.22 3.99
C VAL A 88 5.58 -6.55 5.45
N GLN A 89 5.47 -7.81 5.81
CA GLN A 89 5.82 -8.29 7.13
C GLN A 89 7.34 -8.42 7.26
N VAL A 90 7.93 -7.70 8.20
CA VAL A 90 9.38 -7.64 8.42
C VAL A 90 9.82 -8.42 9.65
N SER A 91 8.88 -8.79 10.51
CA SER A 91 9.10 -9.69 11.65
C SER A 91 7.81 -10.46 11.96
N SER A 92 7.84 -11.38 12.90
CA SER A 92 6.69 -12.23 13.27
C SER A 92 5.41 -11.45 13.61
N ASN A 93 5.55 -10.21 14.05
CA ASN A 93 4.44 -9.35 14.49
C ASN A 93 4.55 -7.90 14.05
N MET A 94 5.36 -7.60 13.03
CA MET A 94 5.52 -6.22 12.52
C MET A 94 5.33 -6.19 11.01
N THR A 95 4.40 -5.37 10.57
CA THR A 95 4.12 -5.12 9.15
C THR A 95 4.36 -3.64 8.83
N LEU A 96 5.13 -3.41 7.78
CA LEU A 96 5.30 -2.10 7.16
C LEU A 96 4.18 -1.86 6.17
N VAL A 97 3.60 -0.67 6.17
CA VAL A 97 2.52 -0.24 5.27
C VAL A 97 2.98 0.99 4.50
N ASP A 98 3.08 0.88 3.21
CA ASP A 98 3.37 1.96 2.26
C ASP A 98 2.07 2.33 1.55
N LEU A 99 1.46 3.45 1.94
CA LEU A 99 0.19 3.94 1.42
C LEU A 99 0.41 5.16 0.54
N THR A 100 -0.02 5.05 -0.71
CA THR A 100 -0.02 6.15 -1.69
C THR A 100 -1.45 6.46 -2.10
N ILE A 101 -1.81 7.75 -2.15
CA ILE A 101 -3.12 8.25 -2.52
C ILE A 101 -2.98 9.28 -3.62
N ASN A 102 -3.96 9.33 -4.53
CA ASN A 102 -4.02 10.28 -5.63
C ASN A 102 -5.46 10.74 -5.90
N GLY A 103 -5.63 12.03 -6.19
CA GLY A 103 -6.90 12.58 -6.63
C GLY A 103 -7.95 12.81 -5.55
N LEU A 104 -7.57 12.83 -4.27
CA LEU A 104 -8.46 13.24 -3.18
C LEU A 104 -8.39 14.76 -2.92
N SER A 105 -9.41 15.32 -2.27
CA SER A 105 -9.37 16.71 -1.82
C SER A 105 -8.31 16.89 -0.73
N PRO A 106 -7.65 18.06 -0.64
CA PRO A 106 -6.65 18.33 0.39
C PRO A 106 -7.19 18.12 1.81
N GLY A 107 -6.35 17.63 2.70
CA GLY A 107 -6.66 17.43 4.12
C GLY A 107 -6.12 16.13 4.70
N THR A 108 -6.45 15.88 5.95
CA THR A 108 -6.05 14.70 6.71
C THR A 108 -7.06 13.57 6.48
N TYR A 109 -6.55 12.39 6.14
CA TYR A 109 -7.32 11.16 5.99
C TYR A 109 -6.80 10.09 6.92
N TYR A 110 -7.67 9.22 7.38
CA TYR A 110 -7.34 8.12 8.27
C TYR A 110 -7.43 6.79 7.52
N ALA A 111 -6.37 6.01 7.60
CA ALA A 111 -6.34 4.65 7.09
C ALA A 111 -6.76 3.68 8.19
N THR A 112 -7.82 2.92 7.96
CA THR A 112 -8.37 1.97 8.91
C THR A 112 -8.60 0.61 8.27
N ILE A 113 -8.31 -0.45 9.03
CA ILE A 113 -8.68 -1.83 8.68
C ILE A 113 -10.07 -2.11 9.25
N ARG A 114 -10.92 -2.71 8.44
CA ARG A 114 -12.30 -3.00 8.80
C ARG A 114 -12.49 -4.50 9.07
N GLU A 115 -13.58 -4.83 9.78
CA GLU A 115 -13.90 -6.21 10.16
C GLU A 115 -14.14 -7.13 8.97
N ALA A 116 -14.83 -6.64 7.93
CA ALA A 116 -15.21 -7.41 6.77
C ALA A 116 -14.48 -6.95 5.50
N GLY A 117 -14.25 -7.88 4.56
CA GLY A 117 -13.78 -7.61 3.21
C GLY A 117 -14.92 -7.34 2.22
N ASP A 118 -16.14 -7.15 2.68
CA ASP A 118 -17.28 -6.80 1.83
C ASP A 118 -17.23 -5.32 1.46
N ILE A 119 -17.02 -5.03 0.18
CA ILE A 119 -17.00 -3.68 -0.39
C ILE A 119 -18.15 -3.46 -1.40
N SER A 120 -19.16 -4.31 -1.41
CA SER A 120 -20.26 -4.27 -2.39
C SER A 120 -21.04 -2.94 -2.38
N ARG A 121 -21.07 -2.27 -1.24
CA ARG A 121 -21.64 -0.92 -1.07
C ARG A 121 -20.58 0.12 -0.69
N GLY A 122 -19.35 -0.08 -1.15
CA GLY A 122 -18.22 0.76 -0.75
C GLY A 122 -17.86 0.57 0.72
N ALA A 123 -17.45 1.63 1.39
CA ALA A 123 -17.07 1.58 2.79
C ALA A 123 -18.23 1.27 3.76
N GLU A 124 -19.49 1.43 3.34
CA GLU A 124 -20.68 1.13 4.16
C GLU A 124 -20.80 -0.34 4.54
N SER A 125 -20.35 -1.26 3.67
CA SER A 125 -20.48 -2.71 3.88
C SER A 125 -19.32 -3.34 4.64
N THR A 126 -18.28 -2.57 4.97
CA THR A 126 -17.03 -3.09 5.56
C THR A 126 -17.11 -3.43 7.06
N GLY A 127 -18.20 -3.07 7.72
CA GLY A 127 -18.34 -3.24 9.18
C GLY A 127 -17.60 -2.18 9.99
N GLY A 128 -17.37 -2.46 11.27
CA GLY A 128 -16.65 -1.62 12.21
C GLY A 128 -15.14 -1.58 11.98
N ILE A 129 -14.42 -0.76 12.75
CA ILE A 129 -12.95 -0.85 12.79
C ILE A 129 -12.58 -2.21 13.37
N TRP A 130 -11.65 -2.89 12.71
CA TRP A 130 -11.18 -4.18 13.19
C TRP A 130 -10.49 -4.07 14.55
N GLU A 131 -11.06 -4.77 15.52
CA GLU A 131 -10.46 -4.96 16.82
C GLU A 131 -9.96 -6.41 16.91
N ALA A 132 -8.72 -6.60 17.31
CA ALA A 132 -8.27 -7.94 17.67
C ALA A 132 -9.16 -8.44 18.81
N LEU A 133 -9.60 -9.71 18.72
CA LEU A 133 -10.37 -10.35 19.77
C LEU A 133 -9.81 -9.94 21.12
N LYS A 134 -10.60 -9.20 21.91
CA LYS A 134 -10.31 -8.98 23.31
C LYS A 134 -10.13 -10.38 23.87
N LYS A 135 -8.94 -10.75 24.32
CA LYS A 135 -8.77 -11.90 25.22
C LYS A 135 -9.60 -11.56 26.43
N THR A 136 -10.83 -12.02 26.45
CA THR A 136 -11.60 -12.12 27.67
C THR A 136 -10.91 -13.16 28.51
N VAL A 137 -9.87 -12.73 29.24
CA VAL A 137 -9.31 -13.53 30.32
C VAL A 137 -10.43 -13.60 31.34
N LEU A 138 -11.08 -14.77 31.44
CA LEU A 138 -11.98 -15.08 32.51
C LEU A 138 -11.27 -14.72 33.84
N GLY A 139 -11.78 -13.72 34.53
CA GLY A 139 -11.61 -13.50 35.96
C GLY A 139 -10.37 -12.74 36.38
N THR A 140 -10.26 -11.45 36.07
CA THR A 140 -9.68 -10.45 36.99
C THR A 140 -10.34 -9.10 36.73
N GLU A 141 -11.28 -8.76 37.61
CA GLU A 141 -11.84 -7.43 37.76
C GLU A 141 -10.77 -6.51 38.38
N ASN A 142 -9.81 -6.02 37.59
CA ASN A 142 -8.96 -4.86 37.91
C ASN A 142 -7.82 -4.76 36.85
N ALA A 143 -8.16 -4.61 35.58
CA ALA A 143 -7.23 -4.05 34.63
C ALA A 143 -7.71 -2.60 34.37
N ALA A 144 -6.95 -1.64 34.88
CA ALA A 144 -7.08 -0.25 34.47
C ALA A 144 -7.15 -0.25 32.94
N ALA A 145 -8.21 0.36 32.38
CA ALA A 145 -8.40 0.49 30.95
C ALA A 145 -7.23 1.30 30.40
N VAL A 146 -6.18 0.63 29.97
CA VAL A 146 -5.26 1.19 29.01
C VAL A 146 -6.11 1.33 27.76
N GLU A 147 -6.42 2.56 27.36
CA GLU A 147 -7.00 2.87 26.06
C GLU A 147 -5.98 2.40 25.01
N THR A 148 -6.02 1.13 24.66
CA THR A 148 -5.27 0.60 23.54
C THR A 148 -6.00 1.05 22.30
N GLU A 149 -5.36 1.94 21.54
CA GLU A 149 -5.79 2.33 20.22
C GLU A 149 -6.16 1.06 19.43
N SER A 150 -7.34 1.06 18.79
CA SER A 150 -7.82 -0.10 18.06
C SER A 150 -6.79 -0.57 17.04
N ARG A 151 -6.47 -1.86 16.99
CA ARG A 151 -5.48 -2.43 16.05
C ARG A 151 -5.79 -2.11 14.59
N GLY A 152 -7.06 -1.88 14.27
CA GLY A 152 -7.48 -1.48 12.93
C GLY A 152 -7.15 -0.04 12.55
N ILE A 153 -6.69 0.81 13.46
CA ILE A 153 -6.27 2.17 13.13
C ILE A 153 -4.80 2.13 12.67
N LEU A 154 -4.57 2.28 11.38
CA LEU A 154 -3.20 2.29 10.84
C LEU A 154 -2.51 3.63 11.02
N GLY A 155 -3.23 4.75 10.91
CA GLY A 155 -2.68 6.09 11.03
C GLY A 155 -3.37 7.08 10.12
N SER A 156 -2.73 8.24 9.92
CA SER A 156 -3.22 9.29 9.04
C SER A 156 -2.27 9.54 7.88
N VAL A 157 -2.82 10.04 6.79
CA VAL A 157 -2.09 10.51 5.62
C VAL A 157 -2.57 11.91 5.28
N GLU A 158 -1.62 12.82 5.07
CA GLU A 158 -1.89 14.17 4.61
C GLU A 158 -1.94 14.20 3.08
N VAL A 159 -3.04 14.71 2.53
CA VAL A 159 -3.22 14.92 1.09
C VAL A 159 -2.98 16.38 0.78
N ASP A 160 -2.07 16.64 -0.14
CA ASP A 160 -1.67 17.98 -0.55
C ASP A 160 -2.70 18.65 -1.49
N HIS A 161 -2.43 19.90 -1.86
CA HIS A 161 -3.28 20.69 -2.79
C HIS A 161 -3.32 20.13 -4.22
N LYS A 162 -2.43 19.18 -4.56
CA LYS A 162 -2.44 18.45 -5.84
C LYS A 162 -3.22 17.13 -5.75
N GLY A 163 -3.81 16.86 -4.58
CA GLY A 163 -4.56 15.64 -4.35
C GLY A 163 -3.69 14.41 -4.08
N ARG A 164 -2.43 14.59 -3.69
CA ARG A 164 -1.47 13.50 -3.46
C ARG A 164 -1.14 13.36 -1.97
N GLY A 165 -1.14 12.14 -1.51
CA GLY A 165 -0.71 11.77 -0.16
C GLY A 165 0.13 10.51 -0.19
N ASN A 166 1.15 10.47 0.65
CA ASN A 166 1.98 9.29 0.87
C ASN A 166 2.32 9.20 2.35
N VAL A 167 2.23 7.99 2.90
CA VAL A 167 2.65 7.71 4.27
C VAL A 167 3.23 6.31 4.37
N PHE A 168 4.27 6.19 5.18
CA PHE A 168 4.91 4.94 5.53
C PHE A 168 4.75 4.69 7.03
N LEU A 169 4.17 3.56 7.36
CA LEU A 169 3.77 3.21 8.73
C LEU A 169 4.31 1.83 9.09
N ASP A 170 4.66 1.66 10.34
CA ASP A 170 4.93 0.36 10.95
C ASP A 170 3.82 0.03 11.94
N ARG A 171 3.34 -1.22 11.90
CA ARG A 171 2.23 -1.67 12.78
C ARG A 171 2.51 -3.05 13.34
N PRO A 172 2.22 -3.26 14.64
CA PRO A 172 2.42 -4.54 15.31
C PRO A 172 1.29 -5.53 14.95
N ILE A 173 1.19 -5.85 13.65
CA ILE A 173 0.16 -6.70 13.05
C ILE A 173 0.86 -7.72 12.16
N ALA A 174 0.44 -8.98 12.22
CA ALA A 174 0.89 -9.98 11.27
C ALA A 174 0.08 -9.88 9.97
N ILE A 175 0.75 -10.09 8.82
CA ILE A 175 0.12 -9.90 7.51
C ILE A 175 -1.10 -10.80 7.29
N TRP A 176 -1.06 -12.03 7.81
CA TRP A 176 -2.17 -12.99 7.68
C TRP A 176 -3.46 -12.52 8.38
N GLU A 177 -3.36 -11.66 9.40
CA GLU A 177 -4.50 -11.08 10.09
C GLU A 177 -5.26 -10.08 9.21
N LEU A 178 -4.59 -9.51 8.23
CA LEU A 178 -5.11 -8.46 7.33
C LEU A 178 -5.77 -9.03 6.08
N ILE A 179 -5.30 -10.18 5.60
CA ILE A 179 -5.78 -10.79 4.35
C ILE A 179 -7.29 -11.07 4.42
N GLY A 180 -8.01 -10.64 3.38
CA GLY A 180 -9.46 -10.79 3.28
C GLY A 180 -10.28 -9.76 4.05
N ARG A 181 -9.63 -8.85 4.79
CA ARG A 181 -10.28 -7.66 5.35
C ARG A 181 -10.28 -6.53 4.34
N SER A 182 -11.01 -5.46 4.62
CA SER A 182 -10.92 -4.23 3.84
C SER A 182 -10.12 -3.15 4.56
N MET A 183 -9.53 -2.26 3.75
CA MET A 183 -8.97 -1.00 4.18
C MET A 183 -9.89 0.12 3.73
N VAL A 184 -10.17 1.06 4.62
CA VAL A 184 -10.89 2.30 4.32
C VAL A 184 -9.97 3.48 4.59
N VAL A 185 -9.93 4.42 3.65
CA VAL A 185 -9.24 5.70 3.81
C VAL A 185 -10.28 6.82 3.66
N ALA A 186 -10.51 7.55 4.73
CA ALA A 186 -11.53 8.60 4.78
C ALA A 186 -11.16 9.70 5.78
N LYS A 187 -11.86 10.83 5.71
CA LYS A 187 -11.69 11.95 6.68
C LYS A 187 -12.19 11.60 8.09
N SER A 188 -13.05 10.59 8.22
CA SER A 188 -13.50 10.04 9.50
C SER A 188 -12.96 8.63 9.71
N LYS A 189 -12.59 8.29 10.96
CA LYS A 189 -12.15 6.95 11.32
C LYS A 189 -13.30 5.93 11.33
N GLU A 190 -14.47 6.33 11.84
CA GLU A 190 -15.57 5.42 12.17
C GLU A 190 -16.75 5.48 11.22
N GLY A 191 -16.86 6.54 10.44
CA GLY A 191 -18.01 6.81 9.59
C GLY A 191 -19.03 7.77 10.27
N PRO A 192 -20.27 7.81 9.85
CA PRO A 192 -20.85 7.02 8.77
C PRO A 192 -20.19 7.32 7.41
N PHE A 193 -20.04 6.30 6.57
CA PHE A 193 -19.54 6.47 5.21
C PHE A 193 -20.71 6.55 4.23
N SER A 194 -20.54 7.34 3.18
CA SER A 194 -21.46 7.35 2.04
C SER A 194 -20.78 6.71 0.84
N ARG A 195 -21.51 5.85 0.14
CA ARG A 195 -21.04 5.23 -1.10
C ARG A 195 -20.67 6.27 -2.15
N ASP A 196 -21.39 7.38 -2.19
CA ASP A 196 -21.20 8.44 -3.19
C ASP A 196 -20.18 9.50 -2.77
N ASP A 197 -19.51 9.33 -1.62
CA ASP A 197 -18.42 10.22 -1.19
C ASP A 197 -17.16 9.97 -2.04
N GLU A 198 -16.80 10.97 -2.83
CA GLU A 198 -15.62 10.95 -3.71
C GLU A 198 -14.29 10.88 -2.93
N ASN A 199 -14.32 11.24 -1.65
CA ASN A 199 -13.15 11.31 -0.79
C ASN A 199 -13.04 10.11 0.16
N THR A 200 -13.90 9.12 0.01
CA THR A 200 -13.79 7.84 0.73
C THR A 200 -13.28 6.77 -0.22
N LEU A 201 -12.16 6.17 0.12
CA LEU A 201 -11.56 5.06 -0.60
C LEU A 201 -11.71 3.77 0.18
N VAL A 202 -11.95 2.68 -0.53
CA VAL A 202 -12.06 1.34 0.05
C VAL A 202 -11.43 0.30 -0.87
N GLY A 203 -10.88 -0.75 -0.29
CA GLY A 203 -10.34 -1.88 -1.04
C GLY A 203 -10.20 -3.11 -0.18
N VAL A 204 -10.15 -4.28 -0.81
CA VAL A 204 -9.89 -5.55 -0.11
C VAL A 204 -8.39 -5.80 -0.07
N ILE A 205 -7.90 -6.25 1.07
CA ILE A 205 -6.51 -6.61 1.27
C ILE A 205 -6.29 -8.03 0.74
N ALA A 206 -5.47 -8.15 -0.29
CA ALA A 206 -5.14 -9.40 -0.95
C ALA A 206 -3.66 -9.76 -0.76
N ARG A 207 -3.33 -11.04 -0.86
CA ARG A 207 -1.92 -11.48 -0.91
C ARG A 207 -1.23 -10.87 -2.13
N SER A 208 0.00 -10.48 -1.94
CA SER A 208 0.88 -9.99 -3.00
C SER A 208 2.05 -10.94 -3.21
N ALA A 209 2.66 -10.89 -4.38
CA ALA A 209 3.86 -11.65 -4.69
C ALA A 209 5.06 -11.18 -3.85
N GLY A 210 5.84 -12.11 -3.37
CA GLY A 210 7.19 -11.84 -2.85
C GLY A 210 8.15 -11.44 -3.98
N VAL A 211 9.37 -11.08 -3.61
CA VAL A 211 10.39 -10.59 -4.57
C VAL A 211 10.66 -11.58 -5.70
N TRP A 212 10.63 -12.87 -5.43
CA TRP A 212 10.95 -13.92 -6.39
C TRP A 212 9.74 -14.62 -7.02
N ASP A 213 8.51 -14.26 -6.58
CA ASP A 213 7.30 -14.98 -6.96
C ASP A 213 6.67 -14.44 -8.26
N ASN A 214 7.11 -13.28 -8.76
CA ASN A 214 6.54 -12.63 -9.94
C ASN A 214 7.58 -12.41 -11.03
N ASP A 215 7.79 -13.42 -11.85
CA ASP A 215 8.62 -13.39 -13.04
C ASP A 215 7.82 -13.11 -14.34
N LYS A 216 6.50 -12.99 -14.24
CA LYS A 216 5.63 -12.79 -15.39
C LYS A 216 5.91 -11.49 -16.13
N MET A 217 6.18 -11.61 -17.42
CA MET A 217 6.36 -10.46 -18.32
C MET A 217 5.06 -10.01 -18.99
N VAL A 218 4.05 -10.88 -19.04
CA VAL A 218 2.76 -10.64 -19.72
C VAL A 218 1.61 -10.99 -18.78
N CYS A 219 0.60 -10.12 -18.67
CA CYS A 219 -0.62 -10.43 -17.94
C CYS A 219 -1.48 -11.44 -18.71
N SER A 220 -1.87 -12.53 -18.06
CA SER A 220 -2.73 -13.56 -18.66
C SER A 220 -4.16 -13.05 -18.95
N CYS A 221 -4.61 -12.00 -18.28
CA CYS A 221 -5.95 -11.44 -18.43
C CYS A 221 -6.07 -10.45 -19.58
N SER A 222 -5.08 -9.57 -19.74
CA SER A 222 -5.09 -8.49 -20.74
C SER A 222 -4.25 -8.81 -21.99
N GLY A 223 -3.35 -9.79 -21.90
CA GLY A 223 -2.37 -10.08 -22.95
C GLY A 223 -1.30 -9.01 -23.11
N LYS A 224 -1.29 -7.99 -22.25
CA LYS A 224 -0.34 -6.88 -22.27
C LYS A 224 0.88 -7.20 -21.43
N ASN A 225 2.01 -6.63 -21.81
CA ASN A 225 3.18 -6.68 -20.92
C ASN A 225 3.07 -5.64 -19.80
N VAL A 226 3.90 -5.81 -18.77
CA VAL A 226 3.86 -4.97 -17.55
C VAL A 226 4.06 -3.48 -17.86
N TRP A 227 4.85 -3.16 -18.88
CA TRP A 227 5.10 -1.79 -19.31
C TRP A 227 3.92 -1.15 -20.04
N GLN A 228 3.18 -1.93 -20.83
CA GLN A 228 1.97 -1.47 -21.50
C GLN A 228 0.87 -1.18 -20.49
N GLU A 229 0.69 -2.04 -19.50
CA GLU A 229 -0.24 -1.80 -18.40
C GLU A 229 0.14 -0.55 -17.60
N ARG A 230 1.44 -0.40 -17.30
CA ARG A 230 1.95 0.79 -16.62
C ARG A 230 1.63 2.07 -17.40
N GLN A 231 1.89 2.10 -18.71
CA GLN A 231 1.62 3.26 -19.55
C GLN A 231 0.14 3.62 -19.57
N GLU A 232 -0.76 2.64 -19.61
CA GLU A 232 -2.20 2.90 -19.52
C GLU A 232 -2.56 3.51 -18.16
N GLN A 233 -2.04 2.96 -17.06
CA GLN A 233 -2.30 3.48 -15.73
C GLN A 233 -1.78 4.92 -15.58
N VAL A 234 -0.59 5.21 -16.10
CA VAL A 234 -0.05 6.58 -16.14
C VAL A 234 -0.93 7.50 -16.96
N SER A 235 -1.43 7.07 -18.13
CA SER A 235 -2.31 7.86 -18.98
C SER A 235 -3.66 8.17 -18.31
N GLN A 236 -4.09 7.32 -17.38
CA GLN A 236 -5.29 7.48 -16.58
C GLN A 236 -5.05 8.27 -15.27
N GLY A 237 -3.84 8.75 -15.05
CA GLY A 237 -3.50 9.56 -13.87
C GLY A 237 -3.26 8.77 -12.58
N MET A 238 -2.99 7.48 -12.67
CA MET A 238 -2.82 6.59 -11.51
C MET A 238 -1.42 6.55 -10.91
N VAL A 239 -0.47 7.32 -11.41
CA VAL A 239 0.92 7.37 -10.92
C VAL A 239 1.45 8.79 -10.88
#